data_10b0673db3a311033f5f95f2817ccbcb
#
_entry.id   10b0673db3a311033f5f95f2817ccbcb
#
_cell.length_a   1.000
_cell.length_b   1.000
_cell.length_c   1.000
_cell.angle_alpha   90.00
_cell.angle_beta   90.00
_cell.angle_gamma   90.00
#
_symmetry.space_group_name_H-M   'P 1'
#
loop_
_entity.id
_entity.type
_entity.pdbx_description
1 polymer ?
#
loop_
_entity_poly.entity_id
_entity_poly.type
_entity_poly.pdbx_seq_one_letter_code
_entity_poly.pdbx_strand_id
1 'polypeptide(L)'
;MTLLIFVCGFSAFYGMQYILAGGGVQTKNSKDFSLHYPVLEDQIGKKEIYDTASSYSIAVTDFTEHTATNLVVSYNAKDFDEETSRYIEVYRDKEMAAIFVSESDFEKISGQDITVAPGTYQTITTTDYNNFYEYEDGLQEVMNPDTEKTYPLTYGGTIENDVLAPFSEPFAYVVNDEAYREMTEGVQDAYKERVISFNAVNAEDSYDFARALLEQYVEHATDLSNHMGNWNIWAQKISDETGKEYGYGDRIHMTIDNNMLLGDWKYAPAFNIITVQDRMQLISVYVMLCLYIFIISLAAVSVMAYVRSISVAEDNKGLFESLTKLGADHRYKRNVLKKQIARIVQYPGIIGCVLTFVFAFIMNFMNDGRINSVETKALTLLTVMLVGMGIALYTIYKYSLYKAEKIVK
;
A
#
# COMPACT_ATOMS: atom_id res chain seq x y z
N MET A 1 -28.12 -19.03 3.47
CA MET A 1 -28.38 -17.86 2.60
C MET A 1 -27.66 -16.61 3.12
N THR A 2 -27.84 -16.21 4.39
CA THR A 2 -27.12 -15.05 4.97
C THR A 2 -25.61 -15.14 4.78
N LEU A 3 -24.98 -16.29 5.07
CA LEU A 3 -23.55 -16.49 4.89
C LEU A 3 -23.12 -16.29 3.41
N LEU A 4 -23.89 -16.80 2.45
CA LEU A 4 -23.58 -16.61 1.02
C LEU A 4 -23.69 -15.15 0.59
N ILE A 5 -24.65 -14.42 1.15
CA ILE A 5 -24.80 -12.98 0.88
C ILE A 5 -23.65 -12.20 1.50
N PHE A 6 -23.22 -12.57 2.70
CA PHE A 6 -22.03 -12.03 3.34
C PHE A 6 -20.77 -12.29 2.49
N VAL A 7 -20.54 -13.54 2.03
CA VAL A 7 -19.40 -13.88 1.17
C VAL A 7 -19.43 -13.10 -0.14
N CYS A 8 -20.62 -12.93 -0.73
CA CYS A 8 -20.82 -12.12 -1.92
C CYS A 8 -20.42 -10.65 -1.69
N GLY A 9 -20.91 -10.04 -0.63
CA GLY A 9 -20.58 -8.66 -0.28
C GLY A 9 -19.12 -8.47 0.10
N PHE A 10 -18.55 -9.43 0.82
CA PHE A 10 -17.15 -9.42 1.24
C PHE A 10 -16.19 -9.54 0.05
N SER A 11 -16.45 -10.44 -0.89
CA SER A 11 -15.63 -10.54 -2.11
C SER A 11 -15.71 -9.28 -2.96
N ALA A 12 -16.89 -8.64 -3.02
CA ALA A 12 -17.05 -7.35 -3.68
C ALA A 12 -16.23 -6.25 -2.99
N PHE A 13 -16.24 -6.20 -1.67
CA PHE A 13 -15.46 -5.25 -0.87
C PHE A 13 -13.97 -5.39 -1.13
N TYR A 14 -13.43 -6.60 -1.03
CA TYR A 14 -12.00 -6.84 -1.28
C TYR A 14 -11.61 -6.56 -2.73
N GLY A 15 -12.44 -6.95 -3.71
CA GLY A 15 -12.20 -6.60 -5.11
C GLY A 15 -12.09 -5.08 -5.32
N MET A 16 -12.94 -4.31 -4.64
CA MET A 16 -12.86 -2.84 -4.70
C MET A 16 -11.66 -2.27 -3.96
N GLN A 17 -11.28 -2.82 -2.82
CA GLN A 17 -10.07 -2.41 -2.10
C GLN A 17 -8.84 -2.57 -3.00
N TYR A 18 -8.72 -3.69 -3.72
CA TYR A 18 -7.64 -3.90 -4.67
C TYR A 18 -7.65 -2.90 -5.83
N ILE A 19 -8.83 -2.58 -6.39
CA ILE A 19 -8.94 -1.57 -7.46
C ILE A 19 -8.51 -0.19 -6.96
N LEU A 20 -8.94 0.19 -5.75
CA LEU A 20 -8.59 1.48 -5.16
C LEU A 20 -7.10 1.55 -4.78
N ALA A 21 -6.54 0.45 -4.26
CA ALA A 21 -5.11 0.36 -3.98
C ALA A 21 -4.26 0.43 -5.26
N GLY A 22 -4.73 -0.17 -6.36
CA GLY A 22 -4.07 -0.06 -7.66
C GLY A 22 -4.12 1.35 -8.27
N GLY A 23 -5.23 2.07 -8.06
CA GLY A 23 -5.37 3.46 -8.53
C GLY A 23 -4.65 4.50 -7.68
N GLY A 24 -4.19 4.12 -6.47
CA GLY A 24 -3.48 5.00 -5.54
C GLY A 24 -1.95 5.00 -5.69
N VAL A 25 -1.41 4.26 -6.64
CA VAL A 25 0.06 4.12 -6.85
C VAL A 25 0.68 5.36 -7.51
N GLN A 26 -0.09 6.31 -8.00
CA GLN A 26 0.46 7.60 -8.37
C GLN A 26 0.77 8.38 -7.09
N THR A 27 1.99 8.23 -6.63
CA THR A 27 2.55 9.09 -5.59
C THR A 27 2.54 10.53 -6.11
N LYS A 28 1.89 11.37 -5.37
CA LYS A 28 1.50 12.73 -5.80
C LYS A 28 2.70 13.64 -6.13
N ASN A 29 3.88 13.25 -5.71
CA ASN A 29 5.11 14.05 -5.78
C ASN A 29 6.35 13.23 -6.20
N SER A 30 6.20 11.98 -6.66
CA SER A 30 7.34 11.18 -7.10
C SER A 30 7.70 11.47 -8.55
N LYS A 31 8.98 11.40 -8.87
CA LYS A 31 9.46 11.34 -10.24
C LYS A 31 9.08 9.99 -10.85
N ASP A 32 8.97 9.92 -12.17
CA ASP A 32 8.67 8.67 -12.89
C ASP A 32 9.75 7.61 -12.69
N PHE A 33 10.99 8.05 -12.53
CA PHE A 33 12.18 7.23 -12.37
C PHE A 33 13.05 7.78 -11.24
N SER A 34 13.45 6.91 -10.33
CA SER A 34 14.42 7.20 -9.28
C SER A 34 15.37 6.02 -9.10
N LEU A 35 16.66 6.35 -8.97
CA LEU A 35 17.74 5.40 -8.70
C LEU A 35 18.56 5.94 -7.55
N HIS A 36 19.03 5.06 -6.69
CA HIS A 36 20.05 5.42 -5.71
C HIS A 36 21.05 4.27 -5.52
N TYR A 37 22.29 4.60 -5.30
CA TYR A 37 23.37 3.62 -5.17
C TYR A 37 24.60 4.24 -4.49
N PRO A 38 25.50 3.43 -3.92
CA PRO A 38 26.74 3.92 -3.33
C PRO A 38 27.59 4.70 -4.35
N VAL A 39 28.13 5.85 -3.96
CA VAL A 39 28.94 6.70 -4.87
C VAL A 39 30.16 5.93 -5.41
N LEU A 40 30.69 4.98 -4.64
CA LEU A 40 31.84 4.15 -5.05
C LEU A 40 31.50 3.08 -6.09
N GLU A 41 30.24 2.85 -6.39
CA GLU A 41 29.80 1.90 -7.38
C GLU A 41 29.80 2.54 -8.78
N ASP A 42 30.37 1.83 -9.77
CA ASP A 42 30.30 2.25 -11.18
C ASP A 42 28.95 1.83 -11.78
N GLN A 43 27.94 2.62 -11.47
CA GLN A 43 26.55 2.37 -11.85
C GLN A 43 26.13 3.25 -13.04
N ILE A 44 24.97 2.97 -13.63
CA ILE A 44 24.43 3.74 -14.75
C ILE A 44 24.27 5.22 -14.39
N GLY A 45 24.83 6.09 -15.20
CA GLY A 45 24.77 7.53 -15.01
C GLY A 45 23.92 8.24 -16.07
N LYS A 46 24.00 9.56 -16.07
CA LYS A 46 23.23 10.42 -16.99
C LYS A 46 23.35 10.01 -18.44
N LYS A 47 24.55 9.70 -18.91
CA LYS A 47 24.80 9.38 -20.30
C LYS A 47 24.10 8.09 -20.71
N GLU A 48 24.27 7.04 -19.94
CA GLU A 48 23.67 5.72 -20.17
C GLU A 48 22.14 5.81 -20.17
N ILE A 49 21.56 6.60 -19.24
CA ILE A 49 20.11 6.85 -19.17
C ILE A 49 19.61 7.52 -20.46
N TYR A 50 20.29 8.58 -20.94
CA TYR A 50 19.88 9.27 -22.17
C TYR A 50 20.09 8.42 -23.43
N ASP A 51 21.16 7.64 -23.50
CA ASP A 51 21.44 6.73 -24.62
C ASP A 51 20.36 5.64 -24.68
N THR A 52 20.02 5.05 -23.54
CA THR A 52 18.94 4.05 -23.46
C THR A 52 17.59 4.67 -23.80
N ALA A 53 17.24 5.82 -23.24
CA ALA A 53 15.98 6.51 -23.53
C ALA A 53 15.84 6.84 -25.03
N SER A 54 16.92 7.27 -25.67
CA SER A 54 16.95 7.56 -27.12
C SER A 54 16.66 6.32 -27.96
N SER A 55 17.16 5.14 -27.58
CA SER A 55 16.90 3.88 -28.30
C SER A 55 15.45 3.43 -28.25
N TYR A 56 14.71 3.86 -27.24
CA TYR A 56 13.26 3.62 -27.09
C TYR A 56 12.41 4.83 -27.51
N SER A 57 13.01 5.89 -28.06
CA SER A 57 12.32 7.13 -28.43
C SER A 57 11.62 7.83 -27.25
N ILE A 58 12.15 7.67 -26.06
CA ILE A 58 11.67 8.34 -24.84
C ILE A 58 12.46 9.62 -24.62
N ALA A 59 11.78 10.73 -24.36
CA ALA A 59 12.41 11.98 -23.99
C ALA A 59 12.44 12.12 -22.45
N VAL A 60 13.66 12.25 -21.91
CA VAL A 60 13.91 12.46 -20.48
C VAL A 60 13.77 13.94 -20.16
N THR A 61 13.03 14.25 -19.09
CA THR A 61 12.84 15.61 -18.57
C THR A 61 13.12 15.66 -17.08
N ASP A 62 13.30 16.86 -16.54
CA ASP A 62 13.51 17.12 -15.11
C ASP A 62 14.58 16.25 -14.47
N PHE A 63 15.66 15.99 -15.21
CA PHE A 63 16.76 15.17 -14.71
C PHE A 63 17.49 15.88 -13.57
N THR A 64 17.60 15.20 -12.44
CA THR A 64 18.34 15.66 -11.26
C THR A 64 19.32 14.59 -10.80
N GLU A 65 20.46 15.01 -10.30
CA GLU A 65 21.49 14.17 -9.72
C GLU A 65 22.03 14.84 -8.46
N HIS A 66 21.98 14.15 -7.33
CA HIS A 66 22.38 14.65 -6.03
C HIS A 66 23.15 13.60 -5.25
N THR A 67 23.81 14.04 -4.20
CA THR A 67 24.47 13.17 -3.24
C THR A 67 23.78 13.25 -1.90
N ALA A 68 23.34 12.12 -1.38
CA ALA A 68 22.89 11.96 -0.02
C ALA A 68 24.04 11.40 0.83
N THR A 69 24.05 11.72 2.12
CA THR A 69 25.13 11.28 3.03
C THR A 69 24.56 10.51 4.20
N ASN A 70 25.11 9.36 4.49
CA ASN A 70 24.83 8.57 5.67
C ASN A 70 25.60 9.13 6.86
N LEU A 71 24.89 9.69 7.83
CA LEU A 71 25.44 10.20 9.08
C LEU A 71 24.97 9.35 10.25
N VAL A 72 25.84 9.14 11.24
CA VAL A 72 25.53 8.30 12.39
C VAL A 72 24.56 9.04 13.32
N VAL A 73 23.54 8.34 13.79
CA VAL A 73 22.46 8.96 14.57
C VAL A 73 22.34 8.36 15.97
N SER A 74 21.99 9.22 16.91
CA SER A 74 21.50 8.84 18.25
C SER A 74 20.03 9.26 18.35
N TYR A 75 19.16 8.34 18.75
CA TYR A 75 17.71 8.55 18.69
C TYR A 75 16.96 7.77 19.77
N ASN A 76 15.75 8.22 20.09
CA ASN A 76 14.80 7.46 20.89
C ASN A 76 13.97 6.55 19.99
N ALA A 77 14.02 5.24 20.25
CA ALA A 77 13.20 4.24 19.61
C ALA A 77 12.05 3.81 20.53
N LYS A 78 10.94 3.35 19.95
CA LYS A 78 9.87 2.70 20.70
C LYS A 78 10.01 1.18 20.54
N ASP A 79 10.51 0.51 21.57
CA ASP A 79 10.64 -0.94 21.60
C ASP A 79 9.47 -1.57 22.37
N PHE A 80 9.01 -2.74 21.91
CA PHE A 80 7.98 -3.48 22.62
C PHE A 80 8.61 -4.28 23.77
N ASP A 81 8.24 -3.93 24.98
CA ASP A 81 8.63 -4.65 26.18
C ASP A 81 7.66 -5.82 26.43
N GLU A 82 8.16 -7.04 26.28
CA GLU A 82 7.38 -8.28 26.46
C GLU A 82 6.88 -8.46 27.90
N GLU A 83 7.64 -7.98 28.90
CA GLU A 83 7.25 -8.13 30.30
C GLU A 83 6.05 -7.26 30.67
N THR A 84 6.02 -6.03 30.21
CA THR A 84 4.91 -5.09 30.46
C THR A 84 3.85 -5.10 29.38
N SER A 85 4.09 -5.77 28.23
CA SER A 85 3.25 -5.75 27.02
C SER A 85 2.94 -4.32 26.55
N ARG A 86 3.93 -3.43 26.62
CA ARG A 86 3.81 -2.02 26.24
C ARG A 86 5.03 -1.58 25.43
N TYR A 87 4.80 -0.56 24.61
CA TYR A 87 5.92 0.15 23.98
C TYR A 87 6.58 1.07 25.01
N ILE A 88 7.91 0.95 25.12
CA ILE A 88 8.76 1.79 25.97
C ILE A 88 9.75 2.57 25.09
N GLU A 89 10.12 3.76 25.51
CA GLU A 89 11.19 4.50 24.85
C GLU A 89 12.54 3.95 25.27
N VAL A 90 13.38 3.66 24.27
CA VAL A 90 14.77 3.19 24.47
C VAL A 90 15.69 4.12 23.69
N TYR A 91 16.65 4.69 24.37
CA TYR A 91 17.70 5.50 23.74
C TYR A 91 18.71 4.61 23.04
N ARG A 92 18.93 4.87 21.75
CA ARG A 92 19.89 4.20 20.88
C ARG A 92 21.04 5.17 20.58
N ASP A 93 22.23 4.87 21.05
CA ASP A 93 23.38 5.74 20.90
C ASP A 93 24.30 5.25 19.78
N LYS A 94 24.27 5.94 18.64
CA LYS A 94 25.20 5.71 17.51
C LYS A 94 25.22 4.26 16.99
N GLU A 95 24.06 3.61 17.00
CA GLU A 95 23.96 2.23 16.57
C GLU A 95 23.82 2.11 15.03
N MET A 96 23.36 3.14 14.36
CA MET A 96 23.12 3.14 12.91
C MET A 96 23.44 4.50 12.28
N ALA A 97 23.60 4.51 10.96
CA ALA A 97 23.59 5.72 10.16
C ALA A 97 22.23 5.92 9.50
N ALA A 98 21.87 7.16 9.24
CA ALA A 98 20.66 7.54 8.51
C ALA A 98 21.02 8.50 7.38
N ILE A 99 20.13 8.61 6.40
CA ILE A 99 20.31 9.40 5.19
C ILE A 99 19.96 10.86 5.45
N PHE A 100 20.89 11.75 5.10
CA PHE A 100 20.72 13.20 5.17
C PHE A 100 20.84 13.82 3.78
N VAL A 101 19.99 14.78 3.51
CA VAL A 101 20.05 15.65 2.31
C VAL A 101 19.99 17.12 2.72
N SER A 102 20.52 18.00 1.87
CA SER A 102 20.42 19.43 2.07
C SER A 102 19.02 19.94 1.68
N GLU A 103 18.59 21.07 2.26
CA GLU A 103 17.34 21.76 1.92
C GLU A 103 17.25 22.03 0.41
N SER A 104 18.30 22.63 -0.17
CA SER A 104 18.33 22.99 -1.59
C SER A 104 18.32 21.77 -2.52
N ASP A 105 18.92 20.65 -2.11
CA ASP A 105 18.89 19.43 -2.91
C ASP A 105 17.53 18.74 -2.80
N PHE A 106 16.92 18.73 -1.62
CA PHE A 106 15.56 18.24 -1.47
C PHE A 106 14.55 19.00 -2.33
N GLU A 107 14.62 20.36 -2.33
CA GLU A 107 13.76 21.17 -3.19
C GLU A 107 13.90 20.84 -4.68
N LYS A 108 15.13 20.63 -5.16
CA LYS A 108 15.37 20.24 -6.56
C LYS A 108 14.86 18.85 -6.88
N ILE A 109 15.05 17.88 -5.98
CA ILE A 109 14.59 16.49 -6.16
C ILE A 109 13.07 16.42 -6.14
N SER A 110 12.45 17.04 -5.15
CA SER A 110 11.02 16.92 -4.89
C SER A 110 10.16 17.93 -5.67
N GLY A 111 10.75 19.07 -6.04
CA GLY A 111 9.99 20.21 -6.54
C GLY A 111 9.13 20.91 -5.47
N GLN A 112 9.34 20.58 -4.20
CA GLN A 112 8.61 21.14 -3.05
C GLN A 112 9.49 22.15 -2.33
N ASP A 113 9.06 23.41 -2.28
CA ASP A 113 9.73 24.45 -1.49
C ASP A 113 9.56 24.16 0.00
N ILE A 114 10.66 24.14 0.73
CA ILE A 114 10.68 23.93 2.18
C ILE A 114 11.58 24.98 2.83
N THR A 115 11.49 25.09 4.14
CA THR A 115 12.43 25.91 4.93
C THR A 115 12.79 25.16 6.21
N VAL A 116 14.08 24.91 6.41
CA VAL A 116 14.61 24.25 7.60
C VAL A 116 15.37 25.24 8.45
N ALA A 117 14.90 25.47 9.68
CA ALA A 117 15.55 26.43 10.59
C ALA A 117 16.94 25.91 11.02
N PRO A 118 17.92 26.80 11.25
CA PRO A 118 19.22 26.41 11.78
C PRO A 118 19.11 25.60 13.08
N GLY A 119 19.89 24.53 13.19
CA GLY A 119 19.88 23.64 14.35
C GLY A 119 18.65 22.72 14.44
N THR A 120 17.81 22.70 13.39
CA THR A 120 16.68 21.78 13.31
C THR A 120 16.83 20.81 12.13
N TYR A 121 16.06 19.71 12.17
CA TYR A 121 15.88 18.80 11.05
C TYR A 121 14.41 18.59 10.75
N GLN A 122 14.08 18.20 9.52
CA GLN A 122 12.78 17.70 9.16
C GLN A 122 12.90 16.25 8.71
N THR A 123 11.94 15.42 9.12
CA THR A 123 11.87 14.03 8.71
C THR A 123 11.11 13.91 7.41
N ILE A 124 11.69 13.26 6.40
CA ILE A 124 10.99 12.92 5.16
C ILE A 124 10.44 11.52 5.33
N THR A 125 9.15 11.35 5.07
CA THR A 125 8.47 10.06 5.14
C THR A 125 7.55 9.89 3.96
N THR A 126 7.27 8.65 3.58
CA THR A 126 6.29 8.36 2.53
C THR A 126 4.87 8.54 3.06
N THR A 127 3.92 8.82 2.16
CA THR A 127 2.49 8.92 2.48
C THR A 127 1.98 7.62 3.15
N ASP A 128 2.39 6.48 2.64
CA ASP A 128 1.98 5.18 3.18
C ASP A 128 2.50 4.99 4.61
N TYR A 129 3.74 5.35 4.86
CA TYR A 129 4.37 5.19 6.16
C TYR A 129 3.76 6.12 7.22
N ASN A 130 3.48 7.37 6.85
CA ASN A 130 2.87 8.36 7.73
C ASN A 130 1.43 7.99 8.14
N ASN A 131 0.75 7.15 7.36
CA ASN A 131 -0.57 6.62 7.70
C ASN A 131 -0.53 5.52 8.78
N PHE A 132 0.60 4.82 8.92
CA PHE A 132 0.76 3.71 9.89
C PHE A 132 1.42 4.13 11.19
N TYR A 133 2.33 5.12 11.15
CA TYR A 133 3.11 5.54 12.29
C TYR A 133 2.95 7.04 12.51
N GLU A 134 2.47 7.44 13.69
CA GLU A 134 2.65 8.82 14.13
C GLU A 134 4.13 8.99 14.45
N TYR A 135 4.85 9.65 13.53
CA TYR A 135 6.25 9.93 13.72
C TYR A 135 6.41 11.09 14.69
N GLU A 136 6.79 10.71 15.88
CA GLU A 136 7.36 11.63 16.83
C GLU A 136 8.87 11.66 16.65
N ASP A 137 9.42 12.82 16.85
CA ASP A 137 10.77 13.21 17.08
C ASP A 137 11.62 12.17 17.85
N GLY A 138 12.41 11.39 17.11
CA GLY A 138 13.31 10.41 17.73
C GLY A 138 14.78 10.85 17.70
N LEU A 139 15.18 11.63 16.68
CA LEU A 139 16.57 12.01 16.46
C LEU A 139 17.03 13.07 17.46
N GLN A 140 18.11 12.78 18.18
CA GLN A 140 18.67 13.66 19.22
C GLN A 140 20.00 14.28 18.80
N GLU A 141 20.86 13.49 18.17
CA GLU A 141 22.20 13.88 17.82
C GLU A 141 22.65 13.19 16.54
N VAL A 142 23.44 13.88 15.75
CA VAL A 142 24.06 13.37 14.53
C VAL A 142 25.56 13.44 14.65
N MET A 143 26.26 12.39 14.24
CA MET A 143 27.70 12.32 14.25
C MET A 143 28.24 12.10 12.83
N ASN A 144 29.26 12.85 12.47
CA ASN A 144 30.05 12.60 11.26
C ASN A 144 30.86 11.31 11.43
N PRO A 145 30.72 10.31 10.54
CA PRO A 145 31.33 8.99 10.72
C PRO A 145 32.86 8.96 10.66
N ASP A 146 33.48 9.98 10.09
CA ASP A 146 34.94 10.05 9.92
C ASP A 146 35.62 10.97 10.92
N THR A 147 35.00 12.10 11.25
CA THR A 147 35.57 13.07 12.19
C THR A 147 35.11 12.88 13.63
N GLU A 148 34.09 12.03 13.85
CA GLU A 148 33.40 11.80 15.13
C GLU A 148 32.83 13.08 15.77
N LYS A 149 32.77 14.18 15.03
CA LYS A 149 32.17 15.43 15.50
C LYS A 149 30.66 15.26 15.56
N THR A 150 30.07 15.65 16.68
CA THR A 150 28.64 15.51 16.94
C THR A 150 27.92 16.85 16.87
N TYR A 151 26.67 16.79 16.45
CA TYR A 151 25.79 17.94 16.21
C TYR A 151 24.41 17.66 16.82
N PRO A 152 24.01 18.38 17.86
CA PRO A 152 22.66 18.27 18.39
C PRO A 152 21.68 18.90 17.40
N LEU A 153 20.58 18.21 17.13
CA LEU A 153 19.50 18.70 16.27
C LEU A 153 18.17 18.63 17.00
N THR A 154 17.29 19.56 16.66
CA THR A 154 15.92 19.60 17.20
C THR A 154 14.91 19.32 16.09
N TYR A 155 13.87 18.58 16.40
CA TYR A 155 12.82 18.29 15.45
C TYR A 155 12.09 19.55 14.98
N GLY A 156 12.01 19.73 13.68
CA GLY A 156 11.36 20.86 13.02
C GLY A 156 10.07 20.51 12.30
N GLY A 157 9.73 19.23 12.21
CA GLY A 157 8.52 18.75 11.54
C GLY A 157 8.75 17.56 10.62
N THR A 158 7.67 17.03 10.04
CA THR A 158 7.69 15.93 9.07
C THR A 158 7.21 16.41 7.71
N ILE A 159 7.91 16.00 6.67
CA ILE A 159 7.55 16.24 5.26
C ILE A 159 7.05 14.91 4.68
N GLU A 160 5.85 14.92 4.15
CA GLU A 160 5.28 13.79 3.43
C GLU A 160 5.66 13.91 1.95
N ASN A 161 6.61 13.10 1.52
CA ASN A 161 7.10 13.10 0.14
C ASN A 161 7.69 11.74 -0.22
N ASP A 162 7.29 11.19 -1.35
CA ASP A 162 7.70 9.87 -1.82
C ASP A 162 8.95 9.91 -2.72
N VAL A 163 9.54 11.06 -2.95
CA VAL A 163 10.68 11.21 -3.87
C VAL A 163 11.94 10.47 -3.40
N LEU A 164 12.10 10.29 -2.10
CA LEU A 164 13.14 9.49 -1.47
C LEU A 164 12.67 8.08 -1.08
N ALA A 165 11.50 7.65 -1.60
CA ALA A 165 10.96 6.32 -1.37
C ALA A 165 11.90 5.15 -1.81
N PRO A 166 12.83 5.32 -2.78
CA PRO A 166 13.83 4.30 -3.05
C PRO A 166 14.73 3.97 -1.86
N PHE A 167 14.88 4.90 -0.93
CA PHE A 167 15.58 4.58 0.30
C PHE A 167 14.72 3.63 1.13
N SER A 168 15.20 2.41 1.29
CA SER A 168 14.50 1.35 2.03
C SER A 168 14.37 1.61 3.51
N GLU A 169 15.06 2.62 4.03
CA GLU A 169 14.84 3.14 5.37
C GLU A 169 13.60 4.04 5.38
N PRO A 170 12.75 3.90 6.39
CA PRO A 170 11.48 4.62 6.43
C PRO A 170 11.62 6.14 6.50
N PHE A 171 12.84 6.66 6.73
CA PHE A 171 13.11 8.09 6.84
C PHE A 171 14.41 8.50 6.19
N ALA A 172 14.34 9.67 5.58
CA ALA A 172 15.48 10.51 5.34
C ALA A 172 15.29 11.82 6.12
N TYR A 173 16.37 12.51 6.37
CA TYR A 173 16.35 13.75 7.10
C TYR A 173 16.83 14.90 6.22
N VAL A 174 16.14 16.05 6.33
CA VAL A 174 16.56 17.29 5.69
C VAL A 174 17.07 18.26 6.75
N VAL A 175 18.20 18.85 6.47
CA VAL A 175 18.76 19.96 7.25
C VAL A 175 19.06 21.14 6.31
N ASN A 176 19.21 22.35 6.86
CA ASN A 176 19.58 23.49 6.02
C ASN A 176 20.97 23.31 5.39
N ASP A 177 21.23 24.00 4.29
CA ASP A 177 22.46 23.84 3.48
C ASP A 177 23.75 24.08 4.27
N GLU A 178 23.74 25.01 5.24
CA GLU A 178 24.92 25.31 6.07
C GLU A 178 25.22 24.18 7.04
N ALA A 179 24.20 23.68 7.74
CA ALA A 179 24.33 22.55 8.65
C ALA A 179 24.74 21.28 7.89
N TYR A 180 24.13 21.01 6.72
CA TYR A 180 24.51 19.87 5.88
C TYR A 180 26.00 19.91 5.51
N ARG A 181 26.48 21.04 5.03
CA ARG A 181 27.89 21.22 4.65
C ARG A 181 28.83 21.02 5.85
N GLU A 182 28.48 21.56 7.01
CA GLU A 182 29.28 21.41 8.23
C GLU A 182 29.30 19.95 8.72
N MET A 183 28.15 19.29 8.74
CA MET A 183 28.01 17.91 9.20
C MET A 183 28.70 16.89 8.29
N THR A 184 28.73 17.18 6.97
CA THR A 184 29.32 16.29 5.95
C THR A 184 30.77 16.62 5.60
N GLU A 185 31.37 17.63 6.23
CA GLU A 185 32.77 18.00 5.96
C GLU A 185 33.72 16.83 6.25
N GLY A 186 34.49 16.41 5.23
CA GLY A 186 35.45 15.33 5.35
C GLY A 186 34.87 13.93 5.33
N VAL A 187 33.55 13.75 5.17
CA VAL A 187 32.94 12.42 5.04
C VAL A 187 33.40 11.73 3.76
N GLN A 188 33.90 10.49 3.91
CA GLN A 188 34.36 9.66 2.79
C GLN A 188 33.22 9.20 1.90
N ASP A 189 33.55 8.90 0.65
CA ASP A 189 32.57 8.46 -0.36
C ASP A 189 31.87 7.12 -0.02
N ALA A 190 32.46 6.33 0.88
CA ALA A 190 31.84 5.12 1.39
C ALA A 190 30.50 5.37 2.09
N TYR A 191 30.31 6.54 2.72
CA TYR A 191 29.08 6.96 3.38
C TYR A 191 28.15 7.80 2.50
N LYS A 192 28.47 7.93 1.21
CA LYS A 192 27.68 8.74 0.28
C LYS A 192 26.95 7.87 -0.72
N GLU A 193 25.73 8.28 -1.01
CA GLU A 193 24.87 7.67 -1.99
C GLU A 193 24.53 8.68 -3.10
N ARG A 194 24.57 8.24 -4.35
CA ARG A 194 24.13 9.01 -5.48
C ARG A 194 22.66 8.78 -5.69
N VAL A 195 21.90 9.85 -5.82
CA VAL A 195 20.46 9.86 -6.11
C VAL A 195 20.25 10.48 -7.47
N ILE A 196 19.62 9.74 -8.38
CA ILE A 196 19.22 10.23 -9.69
C ILE A 196 17.72 10.11 -9.80
N SER A 197 17.06 11.19 -10.23
CA SER A 197 15.64 11.14 -10.54
C SER A 197 15.31 11.96 -11.79
N PHE A 198 14.29 11.51 -12.54
CA PHE A 198 13.85 12.16 -13.77
C PHE A 198 12.44 11.75 -14.14
N ASN A 199 11.83 12.51 -15.07
CA ASN A 199 10.54 12.19 -15.66
C ASN A 199 10.72 11.77 -17.13
N ALA A 200 9.76 11.03 -17.66
CA ALA A 200 9.65 10.67 -19.06
C ALA A 200 8.46 11.37 -19.69
N VAL A 201 8.64 11.94 -20.88
CA VAL A 201 7.49 12.37 -21.67
C VAL A 201 6.72 11.14 -22.12
N ASN A 202 5.40 11.11 -21.87
CA ASN A 202 4.54 9.94 -22.06
C ASN A 202 4.98 8.74 -21.19
N ALA A 203 5.08 8.94 -19.89
CA ALA A 203 5.50 7.91 -18.93
C ALA A 203 4.73 6.58 -19.09
N GLU A 204 3.46 6.63 -19.53
CA GLU A 204 2.63 5.44 -19.80
C GLU A 204 3.20 4.53 -20.89
N ASP A 205 3.97 5.07 -21.85
CA ASP A 205 4.57 4.34 -22.95
C ASP A 205 6.02 3.90 -22.65
N SER A 206 6.52 4.19 -21.44
CA SER A 206 7.94 4.00 -21.09
C SER A 206 8.29 2.62 -20.51
N TYR A 207 7.39 1.65 -20.55
CA TYR A 207 7.60 0.35 -19.90
C TYR A 207 8.82 -0.41 -20.43
N ASP A 208 8.98 -0.50 -21.76
CA ASP A 208 10.11 -1.21 -22.36
C ASP A 208 11.44 -0.51 -22.08
N PHE A 209 11.44 0.82 -22.05
CA PHE A 209 12.58 1.62 -21.62
C PHE A 209 12.90 1.36 -20.13
N ALA A 210 11.91 1.37 -19.27
CA ALA A 210 12.06 1.11 -17.84
C ALA A 210 12.65 -0.29 -17.57
N ARG A 211 12.17 -1.30 -18.32
CA ARG A 211 12.69 -2.67 -18.23
C ARG A 211 14.15 -2.75 -18.66
N ALA A 212 14.51 -2.14 -19.80
CA ALA A 212 15.89 -2.11 -20.28
C ALA A 212 16.82 -1.37 -19.30
N LEU A 213 16.34 -0.28 -18.69
CA LEU A 213 17.10 0.46 -17.69
C LEU A 213 17.29 -0.36 -16.41
N LEU A 214 16.24 -1.08 -15.97
CA LEU A 214 16.32 -1.99 -14.83
C LEU A 214 17.32 -3.12 -15.07
N GLU A 215 17.33 -3.71 -16.28
CA GLU A 215 18.31 -4.74 -16.67
C GLU A 215 19.73 -4.23 -16.51
N GLN A 216 20.02 -3.07 -17.11
CA GLN A 216 21.33 -2.44 -17.00
C GLN A 216 21.71 -2.14 -15.54
N TYR A 217 20.75 -1.63 -14.76
CA TYR A 217 20.98 -1.31 -13.37
C TYR A 217 21.33 -2.56 -12.53
N VAL A 218 20.61 -3.66 -12.73
CA VAL A 218 20.87 -4.94 -12.05
C VAL A 218 22.21 -5.56 -12.51
N GLU A 219 22.56 -5.44 -13.79
CA GLU A 219 23.84 -5.94 -14.31
C GLU A 219 25.05 -5.20 -13.73
N HIS A 220 24.90 -3.91 -13.39
CA HIS A 220 25.96 -3.10 -12.79
C HIS A 220 26.02 -3.20 -11.27
N ALA A 221 25.03 -3.85 -10.62
CA ALA A 221 25.01 -4.02 -9.18
C ALA A 221 26.19 -4.89 -8.72
N THR A 222 26.93 -4.39 -7.73
CA THR A 222 28.11 -5.06 -7.18
C THR A 222 27.88 -5.46 -5.72
N ASP A 223 28.90 -5.99 -5.07
CA ASP A 223 28.86 -6.28 -3.64
C ASP A 223 28.58 -5.03 -2.77
N LEU A 224 28.78 -3.82 -3.33
CA LEU A 224 28.50 -2.57 -2.63
C LEU A 224 27.00 -2.26 -2.51
N SER A 225 26.23 -2.69 -3.49
CA SER A 225 24.77 -2.47 -3.52
C SER A 225 23.94 -3.72 -3.24
N ASN A 226 24.53 -4.91 -3.29
CA ASN A 226 23.82 -6.18 -3.07
C ASN A 226 23.49 -6.45 -1.59
N HIS A 227 22.73 -5.54 -0.98
CA HIS A 227 22.29 -5.62 0.41
C HIS A 227 20.77 -5.63 0.54
N MET A 228 20.26 -6.29 1.58
CA MET A 228 18.85 -6.21 1.96
C MET A 228 18.50 -4.83 2.54
N GLY A 229 17.22 -4.49 2.51
CA GLY A 229 16.71 -3.17 2.89
C GLY A 229 17.07 -2.70 4.30
N ASN A 230 17.21 -3.64 5.22
CA ASN A 230 17.58 -3.37 6.61
C ASN A 230 19.10 -3.28 6.85
N TRP A 231 19.93 -3.47 5.82
CA TRP A 231 21.38 -3.32 5.96
C TRP A 231 21.77 -1.87 6.23
N ASN A 232 22.69 -1.67 7.17
CA ASN A 232 23.19 -0.36 7.57
C ASN A 232 24.70 -0.34 7.60
N ILE A 233 25.29 0.62 6.89
CA ILE A 233 26.74 0.71 6.71
C ILE A 233 27.49 0.91 8.03
N TRP A 234 26.95 1.71 8.94
CA TRP A 234 27.58 1.96 10.24
C TRP A 234 27.45 0.76 11.18
N ALA A 235 26.27 0.16 11.23
CA ALA A 235 26.06 -1.05 12.01
C ALA A 235 26.96 -2.21 11.53
N GLN A 236 27.18 -2.34 10.23
CA GLN A 236 28.12 -3.29 9.66
C GLN A 236 29.56 -3.01 10.15
N LYS A 237 30.00 -1.76 10.09
CA LYS A 237 31.32 -1.35 10.59
C LYS A 237 31.51 -1.71 12.07
N ILE A 238 30.52 -1.39 12.92
CA ILE A 238 30.58 -1.74 14.34
C ILE A 238 30.63 -3.26 14.54
N SER A 239 29.85 -4.02 13.76
CA SER A 239 29.87 -5.48 13.79
C SER A 239 31.26 -6.02 13.46
N ASP A 240 31.87 -5.53 12.40
CA ASP A 240 33.21 -5.93 11.94
C ASP A 240 34.29 -5.60 12.97
N GLU A 241 34.19 -4.45 13.64
CA GLU A 241 35.16 -4.00 14.66
C GLU A 241 34.98 -4.71 16.01
N THR A 242 33.75 -4.99 16.41
CA THR A 242 33.44 -5.53 17.75
C THR A 242 33.21 -7.03 17.78
N GLY A 243 32.99 -7.65 16.63
CA GLY A 243 32.59 -9.06 16.49
C GLY A 243 31.18 -9.37 17.02
N LYS A 244 30.39 -8.34 17.33
CA LYS A 244 28.98 -8.51 17.67
C LYS A 244 28.18 -8.65 16.38
N GLU A 245 27.41 -9.71 16.30
CA GLU A 245 26.48 -9.90 15.18
C GLU A 245 25.32 -8.91 15.34
N TYR A 246 25.23 -7.95 14.42
CA TYR A 246 24.04 -7.13 14.26
C TYR A 246 23.18 -7.83 13.21
N GLY A 247 21.95 -8.10 13.52
CA GLY A 247 21.00 -8.80 12.63
C GLY A 247 20.54 -7.96 11.42
N TYR A 248 21.44 -7.17 10.86
CA TYR A 248 21.17 -6.27 9.73
C TYR A 248 21.50 -6.97 8.42
N GLY A 249 20.53 -7.64 7.92
CA GLY A 249 20.37 -8.02 6.53
C GLY A 249 21.44 -8.86 5.87
N ASP A 250 21.02 -10.00 5.38
CA ASP A 250 21.82 -10.82 4.50
C ASP A 250 22.13 -10.09 3.19
N ARG A 251 23.16 -10.54 2.49
CA ARG A 251 23.42 -10.12 1.11
C ARG A 251 22.34 -10.68 0.19
N ILE A 252 21.91 -9.87 -0.73
CA ILE A 252 20.95 -10.24 -1.77
C ILE A 252 21.67 -10.30 -3.11
N HIS A 253 21.38 -11.30 -3.92
CA HIS A 253 21.87 -11.36 -5.30
C HIS A 253 20.71 -11.10 -6.23
N MET A 254 20.66 -9.87 -6.76
CA MET A 254 19.61 -9.46 -7.68
C MET A 254 19.83 -10.06 -9.08
N THR A 255 18.73 -10.54 -9.65
CA THR A 255 18.64 -10.92 -11.06
C THR A 255 17.36 -10.35 -11.64
N ILE A 256 17.38 -10.06 -12.94
CA ILE A 256 16.22 -9.47 -13.63
C ILE A 256 14.95 -10.35 -13.55
N ASP A 257 15.13 -11.65 -13.42
CA ASP A 257 14.01 -12.59 -13.34
C ASP A 257 13.39 -12.69 -11.93
N ASN A 258 14.04 -12.08 -10.94
CA ASN A 258 13.60 -12.16 -9.55
C ASN A 258 12.98 -10.85 -9.05
N ASN A 259 11.85 -10.47 -9.66
CA ASN A 259 11.12 -9.24 -9.29
C ASN A 259 10.64 -9.23 -7.84
N MET A 260 10.48 -10.39 -7.19
CA MET A 260 10.05 -10.46 -5.79
C MET A 260 11.09 -9.90 -4.83
N LEU A 261 12.37 -9.94 -5.19
CA LEU A 261 13.46 -9.41 -4.37
C LEU A 261 13.64 -7.89 -4.50
N LEU A 262 13.02 -7.24 -5.49
CA LEU A 262 13.12 -5.78 -5.64
C LEU A 262 12.61 -5.04 -4.40
N GLY A 263 11.57 -5.53 -3.73
CA GLY A 263 11.04 -4.95 -2.50
C GLY A 263 11.95 -5.11 -1.28
N ASP A 264 12.85 -6.10 -1.32
CA ASP A 264 13.77 -6.42 -0.21
C ASP A 264 15.18 -5.85 -0.47
N TRP A 265 15.45 -5.32 -1.65
CA TRP A 265 16.75 -4.78 -2.02
C TRP A 265 16.89 -3.32 -1.56
N LYS A 266 17.93 -3.01 -0.78
CA LYS A 266 18.18 -1.66 -0.25
C LYS A 266 18.23 -0.59 -1.35
N TYR A 267 18.89 -0.91 -2.44
CA TYR A 267 19.11 -0.01 -3.58
C TYR A 267 18.17 -0.30 -4.75
N ALA A 268 16.97 -0.81 -4.45
CA ALA A 268 15.96 -1.05 -5.48
C ALA A 268 15.59 0.25 -6.21
N PRO A 269 15.68 0.31 -7.54
CA PRO A 269 15.25 1.48 -8.28
C PRO A 269 13.72 1.59 -8.23
N ALA A 270 13.20 2.80 -8.10
CA ALA A 270 11.78 3.07 -8.17
C ALA A 270 11.41 3.59 -9.56
N PHE A 271 10.87 2.71 -10.39
CA PHE A 271 10.31 3.04 -11.69
C PHE A 271 8.81 2.89 -11.66
N ASN A 272 8.10 4.02 -11.59
CA ASN A 272 6.65 4.04 -11.37
C ASN A 272 5.90 3.16 -12.37
N ILE A 273 6.31 3.16 -13.65
CA ILE A 273 5.63 2.36 -14.68
C ILE A 273 5.75 0.86 -14.44
N ILE A 274 6.91 0.37 -13.96
CA ILE A 274 7.08 -1.05 -13.61
C ILE A 274 6.24 -1.39 -12.39
N THR A 275 6.34 -0.58 -11.34
CA THR A 275 5.57 -0.78 -10.10
C THR A 275 4.06 -0.79 -10.38
N VAL A 276 3.58 0.14 -11.21
CA VAL A 276 2.17 0.18 -11.61
C VAL A 276 1.77 -1.05 -12.41
N GLN A 277 2.56 -1.46 -13.41
CA GLN A 277 2.22 -2.62 -14.23
C GLN A 277 2.27 -3.94 -13.47
N ASP A 278 3.32 -4.18 -12.69
CA ASP A 278 3.45 -5.40 -11.89
C ASP A 278 2.36 -5.46 -10.83
N ARG A 279 2.05 -4.33 -10.17
CA ARG A 279 0.95 -4.24 -9.20
C ARG A 279 -0.41 -4.43 -9.88
N MET A 280 -0.62 -3.87 -11.08
CA MET A 280 -1.87 -4.05 -11.83
C MET A 280 -2.06 -5.50 -12.30
N GLN A 281 -1.01 -6.21 -12.68
CA GLN A 281 -1.10 -7.65 -12.98
C GLN A 281 -1.54 -8.44 -11.75
N LEU A 282 -0.87 -8.25 -10.61
CA LEU A 282 -1.20 -8.92 -9.36
C LEU A 282 -2.63 -8.59 -8.90
N ILE A 283 -3.00 -7.31 -8.91
CA ILE A 283 -4.33 -6.83 -8.55
C ILE A 283 -5.39 -7.41 -9.48
N SER A 284 -5.11 -7.48 -10.79
CA SER A 284 -6.05 -8.05 -11.76
C SER A 284 -6.42 -9.50 -11.42
N VAL A 285 -5.44 -10.31 -11.00
CA VAL A 285 -5.71 -11.70 -10.57
C VAL A 285 -6.63 -11.73 -9.35
N TYR A 286 -6.35 -10.92 -8.33
CA TYR A 286 -7.19 -10.85 -7.12
C TYR A 286 -8.59 -10.30 -7.42
N VAL A 287 -8.70 -9.26 -8.23
CA VAL A 287 -9.99 -8.70 -8.66
C VAL A 287 -10.81 -9.72 -9.44
N MET A 288 -10.17 -10.44 -10.37
CA MET A 288 -10.83 -11.54 -11.12
C MET A 288 -11.32 -12.64 -10.19
N LEU A 289 -10.52 -13.04 -9.20
CA LEU A 289 -10.91 -14.03 -8.20
C LEU A 289 -12.10 -13.54 -7.36
N CYS A 290 -12.06 -12.32 -6.87
CA CYS A 290 -13.15 -11.70 -6.12
C CYS A 290 -14.44 -11.62 -6.97
N LEU A 291 -14.33 -11.21 -8.24
CA LEU A 291 -15.46 -11.16 -9.17
C LEU A 291 -16.05 -12.54 -9.41
N TYR A 292 -15.23 -13.55 -9.59
CA TYR A 292 -15.66 -14.94 -9.76
C TYR A 292 -16.44 -15.45 -8.53
N ILE A 293 -15.89 -15.24 -7.32
CA ILE A 293 -16.56 -15.60 -6.07
C ILE A 293 -17.89 -14.84 -5.92
N PHE A 294 -17.92 -13.56 -6.28
CA PHE A 294 -19.12 -12.73 -6.26
C PHE A 294 -20.20 -13.29 -7.16
N ILE A 295 -19.90 -13.60 -8.42
CA ILE A 295 -20.85 -14.14 -9.41
C ILE A 295 -21.40 -15.49 -8.97
N ILE A 296 -20.53 -16.41 -8.55
CA ILE A 296 -20.94 -17.74 -8.07
C ILE A 296 -21.83 -17.63 -6.84
N SER A 297 -21.44 -16.81 -5.86
CA SER A 297 -22.21 -16.62 -4.64
C SER A 297 -23.58 -16.01 -4.92
N LEU A 298 -23.66 -15.02 -5.82
CA LEU A 298 -24.92 -14.40 -6.22
C LEU A 298 -25.85 -15.38 -6.97
N ALA A 299 -25.27 -16.21 -7.86
CA ALA A 299 -26.02 -17.28 -8.54
C ALA A 299 -26.55 -18.32 -7.54
N ALA A 300 -25.71 -18.77 -6.60
CA ALA A 300 -26.10 -19.72 -5.56
C ALA A 300 -27.21 -19.16 -4.66
N VAL A 301 -27.12 -17.89 -4.25
CA VAL A 301 -28.17 -17.19 -3.49
C VAL A 301 -29.48 -17.16 -4.29
N SER A 302 -29.39 -16.84 -5.60
CA SER A 302 -30.55 -16.74 -6.47
C SER A 302 -31.29 -18.06 -6.61
N VAL A 303 -30.53 -19.14 -6.88
CA VAL A 303 -31.09 -20.50 -7.00
C VAL A 303 -31.68 -20.95 -5.67
N MET A 304 -30.96 -20.76 -4.56
CA MET A 304 -31.42 -21.14 -3.22
C MET A 304 -32.73 -20.39 -2.84
N ALA A 305 -32.77 -19.09 -3.11
CA ALA A 305 -33.96 -18.28 -2.83
C ALA A 305 -35.17 -18.75 -3.64
N TYR A 306 -34.95 -19.02 -4.93
CA TYR A 306 -36.00 -19.52 -5.84
C TYR A 306 -36.50 -20.90 -5.39
N VAL A 307 -35.63 -21.89 -5.30
CA VAL A 307 -35.98 -23.26 -4.92
C VAL A 307 -36.71 -23.32 -3.59
N ARG A 308 -36.19 -22.61 -2.57
CA ARG A 308 -36.83 -22.58 -1.26
C ARG A 308 -38.20 -21.91 -1.27
N SER A 309 -38.37 -20.87 -2.10
CA SER A 309 -39.68 -20.21 -2.24
C SER A 309 -40.73 -21.11 -2.93
N ILE A 310 -40.30 -21.89 -3.90
CA ILE A 310 -41.18 -22.88 -4.60
C ILE A 310 -41.53 -24.03 -3.63
N SER A 311 -40.52 -24.59 -2.93
CA SER A 311 -40.79 -25.67 -1.95
C SER A 311 -41.82 -25.23 -0.90
N VAL A 312 -41.67 -24.01 -0.34
CA VAL A 312 -42.63 -23.47 0.64
C VAL A 312 -44.06 -23.34 0.02
N ALA A 313 -44.17 -22.96 -1.26
CA ALA A 313 -45.47 -22.87 -1.91
C ALA A 313 -46.10 -24.25 -2.12
N GLU A 314 -45.30 -25.25 -2.49
CA GLU A 314 -45.75 -26.65 -2.66
C GLU A 314 -46.15 -27.29 -1.36
N ASP A 315 -45.30 -27.17 -0.30
CA ASP A 315 -45.54 -27.73 1.04
C ASP A 315 -46.83 -27.16 1.68
N ASN A 316 -47.13 -25.89 1.40
CA ASN A 316 -48.31 -25.22 1.94
C ASN A 316 -49.54 -25.27 1.00
N LYS A 317 -49.47 -25.97 -0.14
CA LYS A 317 -50.59 -26.02 -1.10
C LYS A 317 -51.89 -26.49 -0.48
N GLY A 318 -51.85 -27.59 0.29
CA GLY A 318 -53.03 -28.14 0.99
C GLY A 318 -53.60 -27.17 2.02
N LEU A 319 -52.76 -26.41 2.70
CA LEU A 319 -53.19 -25.35 3.66
C LEU A 319 -53.94 -24.24 2.91
N PHE A 320 -53.43 -23.80 1.77
CA PHE A 320 -54.07 -22.77 0.95
C PHE A 320 -55.38 -23.25 0.34
N GLU A 321 -55.50 -24.53 -0.03
CA GLU A 321 -56.77 -25.14 -0.46
C GLU A 321 -57.80 -25.15 0.68
N SER A 322 -57.39 -25.53 1.89
CA SER A 322 -58.23 -25.50 3.05
C SER A 322 -58.72 -24.07 3.39
N LEU A 323 -57.80 -23.09 3.32
CA LEU A 323 -58.16 -21.67 3.49
C LEU A 323 -59.19 -21.20 2.45
N THR A 324 -59.12 -21.71 1.21
CA THR A 324 -60.12 -21.42 0.16
C THR A 324 -61.51 -21.97 0.51
N LYS A 325 -61.53 -23.20 1.04
CA LYS A 325 -62.78 -23.84 1.51
C LYS A 325 -63.42 -23.09 2.69
N LEU A 326 -62.60 -22.44 3.49
CA LEU A 326 -63.03 -21.60 4.60
C LEU A 326 -63.45 -20.18 4.19
N GLY A 327 -63.41 -19.85 2.89
CA GLY A 327 -63.83 -18.55 2.37
C GLY A 327 -62.74 -17.47 2.40
N ALA A 328 -61.46 -17.83 2.55
CA ALA A 328 -60.36 -16.85 2.56
C ALA A 328 -60.23 -16.21 1.17
N ASP A 329 -60.21 -14.85 1.14
CA ASP A 329 -60.01 -14.07 -0.07
C ASP A 329 -58.61 -14.28 -0.67
N HIS A 330 -58.51 -14.16 -1.99
CA HIS A 330 -57.28 -14.27 -2.76
C HIS A 330 -56.21 -13.29 -2.25
N ARG A 331 -56.61 -12.08 -1.83
CA ARG A 331 -55.68 -11.08 -1.25
C ARG A 331 -55.06 -11.54 0.06
N TYR A 332 -55.85 -12.21 0.90
CA TYR A 332 -55.35 -12.76 2.15
C TYR A 332 -54.31 -13.85 1.94
N LYS A 333 -54.62 -14.82 1.07
CA LYS A 333 -53.69 -15.91 0.71
C LYS A 333 -52.37 -15.36 0.14
N ARG A 334 -52.46 -14.41 -0.78
CA ARG A 334 -51.30 -13.73 -1.35
C ARG A 334 -50.46 -13.03 -0.28
N ASN A 335 -51.05 -12.34 0.67
CA ASN A 335 -50.34 -11.66 1.75
C ASN A 335 -49.61 -12.64 2.69
N VAL A 336 -50.23 -13.79 2.97
CA VAL A 336 -49.61 -14.87 3.75
C VAL A 336 -48.37 -15.41 3.03
N LEU A 337 -48.51 -15.77 1.76
CA LEU A 337 -47.43 -16.26 0.91
C LEU A 337 -46.30 -15.23 0.78
N LYS A 338 -46.65 -13.97 0.56
CA LYS A 338 -45.72 -12.85 0.49
C LYS A 338 -44.88 -12.73 1.75
N LYS A 339 -45.48 -12.83 2.95
CA LYS A 339 -44.77 -12.78 4.23
C LYS A 339 -43.83 -13.98 4.43
N GLN A 340 -44.27 -15.18 3.99
CA GLN A 340 -43.44 -16.39 4.09
C GLN A 340 -42.20 -16.29 3.21
N ILE A 341 -42.35 -15.91 1.94
CA ILE A 341 -41.23 -15.77 0.99
C ILE A 341 -40.32 -14.60 1.40
N ALA A 342 -40.88 -13.50 1.91
CA ALA A 342 -40.08 -12.38 2.42
C ALA A 342 -39.14 -12.82 3.55
N ARG A 343 -39.60 -13.69 4.46
CA ARG A 343 -38.77 -14.23 5.55
C ARG A 343 -37.58 -15.05 5.00
N ILE A 344 -37.76 -15.72 3.88
CA ILE A 344 -36.73 -16.57 3.27
C ILE A 344 -35.68 -15.75 2.52
N VAL A 345 -36.09 -14.68 1.85
CA VAL A 345 -35.22 -13.92 0.95
C VAL A 345 -34.79 -12.59 1.55
N GLN A 346 -35.74 -11.78 2.03
CA GLN A 346 -35.47 -10.40 2.46
C GLN A 346 -34.70 -10.34 3.79
N TYR A 347 -35.14 -11.11 4.83
CA TYR A 347 -34.46 -11.05 6.13
C TYR A 347 -33.00 -11.51 6.06
N PRO A 348 -32.67 -12.69 5.46
CA PRO A 348 -31.28 -13.07 5.27
C PRO A 348 -30.51 -12.09 4.40
N GLY A 349 -31.18 -11.46 3.42
CA GLY A 349 -30.59 -10.43 2.55
C GLY A 349 -30.14 -9.20 3.36
N ILE A 350 -31.04 -8.63 4.13
CA ILE A 350 -30.75 -7.46 4.97
C ILE A 350 -29.66 -7.77 5.99
N ILE A 351 -29.79 -8.90 6.69
CA ILE A 351 -28.80 -9.31 7.72
C ILE A 351 -27.42 -9.51 7.06
N GLY A 352 -27.36 -10.17 5.89
CA GLY A 352 -26.11 -10.38 5.18
C GLY A 352 -25.43 -9.07 4.73
N CYS A 353 -26.21 -8.12 4.19
CA CYS A 353 -25.70 -6.80 3.82
C CYS A 353 -25.18 -6.00 5.02
N VAL A 354 -25.95 -6.00 6.14
CA VAL A 354 -25.54 -5.31 7.37
C VAL A 354 -24.27 -5.92 7.93
N LEU A 355 -24.18 -7.25 8.00
CA LEU A 355 -22.97 -7.94 8.48
C LEU A 355 -21.76 -7.61 7.60
N THR A 356 -21.92 -7.56 6.27
CA THR A 356 -20.85 -7.18 5.35
C THR A 356 -20.34 -5.77 5.66
N PHE A 357 -21.25 -4.81 5.78
CA PHE A 357 -20.87 -3.42 6.05
C PHE A 357 -20.17 -3.27 7.39
N VAL A 358 -20.74 -3.86 8.45
CA VAL A 358 -20.18 -3.79 9.82
C VAL A 358 -18.80 -4.43 9.86
N PHE A 359 -18.64 -5.59 9.21
CA PHE A 359 -17.36 -6.28 9.15
C PHE A 359 -16.30 -5.47 8.38
N ALA A 360 -16.66 -4.91 7.22
CA ALA A 360 -15.76 -4.06 6.44
C ALA A 360 -15.34 -2.81 7.22
N PHE A 361 -16.28 -2.19 7.93
CA PHE A 361 -16.00 -1.04 8.79
C PHE A 361 -15.02 -1.40 9.93
N ILE A 362 -15.28 -2.52 10.62
CA ILE A 362 -14.42 -2.98 11.71
C ILE A 362 -13.01 -3.30 11.19
N MET A 363 -12.88 -3.96 10.06
CA MET A 363 -11.58 -4.31 9.48
C MET A 363 -10.75 -3.07 9.15
N ASN A 364 -11.36 -2.06 8.53
CA ASN A 364 -10.66 -0.80 8.25
C ASN A 364 -10.29 -0.06 9.55
N PHE A 365 -11.19 0.02 10.50
CA PHE A 365 -10.93 0.70 11.77
C PHE A 365 -9.89 0.00 12.65
N MET A 366 -9.82 -1.33 12.63
CA MET A 366 -8.83 -2.10 13.42
C MET A 366 -7.42 -2.03 12.83
N ASN A 367 -7.26 -1.57 11.61
CA ASN A 367 -5.96 -1.48 10.94
C ASN A 367 -5.06 -0.43 11.62
N ASP A 368 -5.58 0.78 11.82
CA ASP A 368 -4.84 1.92 12.38
C ASP A 368 -5.62 2.75 13.41
N GLY A 369 -6.82 2.30 13.79
CA GLY A 369 -7.71 3.03 14.71
C GLY A 369 -8.37 4.27 14.10
N ARG A 370 -8.23 4.50 12.81
CA ARG A 370 -8.78 5.64 12.05
C ARG A 370 -9.47 5.14 10.78
N ILE A 371 -10.21 6.01 10.13
CA ILE A 371 -10.74 5.79 8.79
C ILE A 371 -10.21 6.90 7.90
N ASN A 372 -9.30 6.58 7.02
CA ASN A 372 -8.69 7.52 6.10
C ASN A 372 -9.61 7.85 4.89
N SER A 373 -9.16 8.75 4.02
CA SER A 373 -9.94 9.20 2.85
C SER A 373 -10.16 8.09 1.81
N VAL A 374 -9.20 7.17 1.66
CA VAL A 374 -9.27 6.04 0.71
C VAL A 374 -10.26 5.00 1.23
N GLU A 375 -10.22 4.68 2.51
CA GLU A 375 -11.16 3.76 3.17
C GLU A 375 -12.58 4.31 3.19
N THR A 376 -12.75 5.62 3.36
CA THR A 376 -14.06 6.28 3.21
C THR A 376 -14.62 6.12 1.81
N LYS A 377 -13.80 6.25 0.76
CA LYS A 377 -14.20 5.98 -0.62
C LYS A 377 -14.58 4.52 -0.82
N ALA A 378 -13.79 3.58 -0.27
CA ALA A 378 -14.07 2.14 -0.34
C ALA A 378 -15.41 1.79 0.34
N LEU A 379 -15.67 2.29 1.55
CA LEU A 379 -16.93 2.09 2.26
C LEU A 379 -18.13 2.71 1.53
N THR A 380 -17.93 3.85 0.89
CA THR A 380 -18.97 4.50 0.06
C THR A 380 -19.31 3.64 -1.14
N LEU A 381 -18.32 3.15 -1.88
CA LEU A 381 -18.51 2.25 -3.01
C LEU A 381 -19.16 0.92 -2.58
N LEU A 382 -18.71 0.36 -1.46
CA LEU A 382 -19.33 -0.82 -0.87
C LEU A 382 -20.82 -0.58 -0.60
N THR A 383 -21.19 0.57 -0.04
CA THR A 383 -22.60 0.93 0.21
C THR A 383 -23.41 0.93 -1.10
N VAL A 384 -22.87 1.53 -2.16
CA VAL A 384 -23.52 1.53 -3.49
C VAL A 384 -23.71 0.10 -4.01
N MET A 385 -22.70 -0.76 -3.88
CA MET A 385 -22.82 -2.16 -4.30
C MET A 385 -23.82 -2.96 -3.47
N LEU A 386 -23.84 -2.75 -2.15
CA LEU A 386 -24.83 -3.41 -1.28
C LEU A 386 -26.28 -2.98 -1.62
N VAL A 387 -26.48 -1.73 -2.01
CA VAL A 387 -27.76 -1.25 -2.52
C VAL A 387 -28.11 -1.97 -3.84
N GLY A 388 -27.15 -2.07 -4.77
CA GLY A 388 -27.33 -2.82 -6.03
C GLY A 388 -27.66 -4.29 -5.79
N MET A 389 -26.97 -4.94 -4.87
CA MET A 389 -27.27 -6.32 -4.45
C MET A 389 -28.66 -6.43 -3.80
N GLY A 390 -29.07 -5.46 -3.01
CA GLY A 390 -30.40 -5.37 -2.43
C GLY A 390 -31.49 -5.30 -3.52
N ILE A 391 -31.27 -4.53 -4.59
CA ILE A 391 -32.16 -4.44 -5.75
C ILE A 391 -32.24 -5.80 -6.47
N ALA A 392 -31.10 -6.48 -6.67
CA ALA A 392 -31.06 -7.80 -7.28
C ALA A 392 -31.84 -8.83 -6.44
N LEU A 393 -31.62 -8.87 -5.13
CA LEU A 393 -32.36 -9.75 -4.21
C LEU A 393 -33.85 -9.45 -4.20
N TYR A 394 -34.23 -8.18 -4.29
CA TYR A 394 -35.64 -7.79 -4.41
C TYR A 394 -36.27 -8.28 -5.72
N THR A 395 -35.53 -8.23 -6.81
CA THR A 395 -35.97 -8.75 -8.12
C THR A 395 -36.18 -10.26 -8.06
N ILE A 396 -35.23 -11.01 -7.45
CA ILE A 396 -35.33 -12.44 -7.21
C ILE A 396 -36.55 -12.77 -6.35
N TYR A 397 -36.76 -12.01 -5.28
CA TYR A 397 -37.92 -12.13 -4.40
C TYR A 397 -39.24 -11.95 -5.21
N LYS A 398 -39.36 -10.92 -6.03
CA LYS A 398 -40.55 -10.66 -6.86
C LYS A 398 -40.80 -11.79 -7.86
N TYR A 399 -39.76 -12.28 -8.51
CA TYR A 399 -39.86 -13.39 -9.45
C TYR A 399 -40.29 -14.70 -8.75
N SER A 400 -39.67 -15.01 -7.63
CA SER A 400 -39.99 -16.19 -6.81
C SER A 400 -41.44 -16.14 -6.30
N LEU A 401 -41.89 -14.98 -5.84
CA LEU A 401 -43.28 -14.76 -5.41
C LEU A 401 -44.26 -14.98 -6.56
N TYR A 402 -43.99 -14.43 -7.74
CA TYR A 402 -44.83 -14.61 -8.93
C TYR A 402 -44.99 -16.09 -9.34
N LYS A 403 -43.90 -16.85 -9.28
CA LYS A 403 -43.93 -18.29 -9.58
C LYS A 403 -44.67 -19.08 -8.50
N ALA A 404 -44.41 -18.78 -7.22
CA ALA A 404 -45.07 -19.41 -6.07
C ALA A 404 -46.59 -19.14 -6.06
N GLU A 405 -47.06 -17.95 -6.45
CA GLU A 405 -48.47 -17.62 -6.57
C GLU A 405 -49.20 -18.50 -7.64
N LYS A 406 -48.48 -18.94 -8.69
CA LYS A 406 -49.06 -19.84 -9.70
C LYS A 406 -49.27 -21.27 -9.19
N ILE A 407 -48.53 -21.71 -8.20
CA ILE A 407 -48.64 -23.04 -7.58
C ILE A 407 -49.79 -23.08 -6.58
N VAL A 408 -50.07 -21.96 -5.93
CA VAL A 408 -51.06 -21.86 -4.85
C VAL A 408 -52.45 -21.39 -5.39
N LYS A 409 -52.52 -20.94 -6.63
CA LYS A 409 -53.80 -20.68 -7.30
C LYS A 409 -54.58 -21.96 -7.56
#